data_758d1aa31b45cc93d0623703f1a455d8
#
_entry.id   758d1aa31b45cc93d0623703f1a455d8
#
_cell.length_a   1.000
_cell.length_b   1.000
_cell.length_c   1.000
_cell.angle_alpha   90.00
_cell.angle_beta   90.00
_cell.angle_gamma   90.00
#
_symmetry.space_group_name_H-M   'P 1'
#
loop_
_entity.id
_entity.type
_entity.pdbx_description
1 polymer ?
#
loop_
_entity_poly.entity_id
_entity_poly.type
_entity_poly.pdbx_seq_one_letter_code
_entity_poly.pdbx_strand_id
1 'polypeptide(L)'
;MVSALIPSPDGAVENDRHHHHDHHTVELDAAATPAPTPDSDPVGLIEAALVRLVDDVGVLAEEDVVRAFSILKATDLPGYLRLRHAAKKANRDCSVTMLDKLVRDELPGSDEDASALDELVALARAQCQLHHDADRNAVAVIPMPSRREVWRVYSSGFEEWLRAAYWRAKEMGVPETTMKSALATLAAAGINDGDEIEVHVRAARCDDGYLIDLADEQWQAIHVTPQGWRVVNESPVYFTRTPSMRPLPMPVTHGDVGLLWQHTNIPPHSRVMVLAWLLDCFRPDTPFPVLELVGEQGSAKSTTQSVLRSLVDPNKVMLRGRPKT
;
A
#
# COMPACT_ATOMS: atom_id res chain seq x y z
N MET A 1 18.73 36.43 29.58
CA MET A 1 18.74 37.91 29.61
C MET A 1 18.16 38.41 28.32
N VAL A 2 17.14 39.13 28.44
CA VAL A 2 16.33 40.16 27.82
C VAL A 2 15.30 39.57 26.89
N SER A 3 14.08 39.39 27.18
CA SER A 3 12.90 40.07 27.79
C SER A 3 12.31 41.19 26.93
N ALA A 4 11.01 41.01 26.68
CA ALA A 4 9.91 41.99 26.50
C ALA A 4 9.71 42.56 25.08
N LEU A 5 8.52 42.86 24.55
CA LEU A 5 7.20 43.24 25.12
C LEU A 5 6.13 43.22 24.00
N ILE A 6 4.91 42.91 24.39
CA ILE A 6 3.62 43.15 23.65
C ILE A 6 3.27 44.68 23.82
N PRO A 7 2.49 45.33 22.92
CA PRO A 7 1.12 45.64 23.30
C PRO A 7 0.07 45.59 22.19
N SER A 8 -1.17 45.24 22.55
CA SER A 8 -2.43 45.73 21.99
C SER A 8 -2.74 47.14 22.47
N PRO A 9 -3.57 47.97 21.76
CA PRO A 9 -4.94 48.06 22.23
C PRO A 9 -6.03 48.38 21.17
N ASP A 10 -7.25 48.05 21.55
CA ASP A 10 -8.58 48.54 21.30
C ASP A 10 -8.84 49.73 20.36
N GLY A 11 -10.05 49.67 19.72
CA GLY A 11 -10.72 50.82 19.12
C GLY A 11 -11.98 50.45 18.33
N ALA A 12 -13.07 50.35 19.03
CA ALA A 12 -14.42 50.30 18.43
C ALA A 12 -14.81 51.65 17.81
N VAL A 13 -15.52 51.66 16.68
CA VAL A 13 -16.49 52.70 16.29
C VAL A 13 -17.61 52.06 15.47
N GLU A 14 -18.82 52.15 16.05
CA GLU A 14 -20.12 52.05 15.36
C GLU A 14 -20.24 53.06 14.24
N ASN A 15 -20.89 52.67 13.15
CA ASN A 15 -21.83 53.57 12.47
C ASN A 15 -22.88 52.80 11.64
N ASP A 16 -24.09 53.09 12.07
CA ASP A 16 -25.40 52.83 11.52
C ASP A 16 -25.60 53.51 10.16
N ARG A 17 -26.20 52.83 9.19
CA ARG A 17 -27.06 53.40 8.18
C ARG A 17 -27.90 52.34 7.46
N HIS A 18 -29.20 52.40 7.71
CA HIS A 18 -30.28 51.77 6.98
C HIS A 18 -30.23 52.09 5.48
N HIS A 19 -30.43 51.04 4.65
CA HIS A 19 -31.11 51.15 3.37
C HIS A 19 -31.98 49.92 3.14
N HIS A 20 -33.29 50.17 3.08
CA HIS A 20 -34.29 49.27 2.54
C HIS A 20 -34.01 49.01 1.06
N HIS A 21 -34.03 47.76 0.65
CA HIS A 21 -34.40 47.36 -0.70
C HIS A 21 -35.25 46.09 -0.64
N ASP A 22 -36.43 46.23 -1.26
CA ASP A 22 -37.42 45.19 -1.49
C ASP A 22 -36.83 43.96 -2.19
N HIS A 23 -37.02 42.81 -1.58
CA HIS A 23 -36.79 41.52 -2.27
C HIS A 23 -38.14 40.98 -2.74
N HIS A 24 -38.38 41.03 -4.05
CA HIS A 24 -39.32 40.16 -4.72
C HIS A 24 -38.84 38.70 -4.58
N THR A 25 -39.53 37.94 -3.76
CA THR A 25 -39.46 36.46 -3.70
C THR A 25 -40.20 35.94 -4.93
N VAL A 26 -39.44 35.37 -5.88
CA VAL A 26 -39.96 34.47 -6.90
C VAL A 26 -39.97 33.08 -6.29
N GLU A 27 -41.14 32.62 -5.93
CA GLU A 27 -41.38 31.19 -5.62
C GLU A 27 -41.19 30.40 -6.91
N LEU A 28 -40.11 29.66 -7.01
CA LEU A 28 -39.93 28.57 -7.99
C LEU A 28 -40.61 27.32 -7.40
N ASP A 29 -41.77 27.03 -7.93
CA ASP A 29 -42.48 25.77 -7.77
C ASP A 29 -41.53 24.62 -8.17
N ALA A 30 -40.95 23.96 -7.19
CA ALA A 30 -40.26 22.70 -7.39
C ALA A 30 -41.29 21.61 -7.62
N ALA A 31 -41.56 21.35 -8.91
CA ALA A 31 -42.34 20.19 -9.31
C ALA A 31 -41.62 18.93 -8.74
N ALA A 32 -42.23 18.37 -7.72
CA ALA A 32 -41.83 17.06 -7.17
C ALA A 32 -41.92 16.01 -8.28
N THR A 33 -40.78 15.48 -8.67
CA THR A 33 -40.71 14.28 -9.51
C THR A 33 -41.45 13.16 -8.76
N PRO A 34 -42.48 12.51 -9.34
CA PRO A 34 -43.18 11.46 -8.66
C PRO A 34 -42.22 10.26 -8.41
N ALA A 35 -42.24 9.78 -7.19
CA ALA A 35 -41.55 8.54 -6.82
C ALA A 35 -42.02 7.40 -7.74
N PRO A 36 -41.10 6.54 -8.24
CA PRO A 36 -41.46 5.48 -9.17
C PRO A 36 -42.37 4.47 -8.47
N THR A 37 -43.50 4.20 -9.11
CA THR A 37 -44.44 3.15 -8.72
C THR A 37 -43.78 1.74 -8.88
N PRO A 38 -44.00 0.78 -7.95
CA PRO A 38 -43.30 -0.51 -7.93
C PRO A 38 -43.87 -1.57 -8.94
N ASP A 39 -44.38 -1.17 -10.09
CA ASP A 39 -45.06 -2.07 -11.03
C ASP A 39 -44.73 -1.84 -12.52
N SER A 40 -43.46 -1.56 -12.83
CA SER A 40 -43.01 -1.53 -14.24
C SER A 40 -42.37 -2.88 -14.59
N ASP A 41 -42.97 -3.62 -15.53
CA ASP A 41 -42.41 -4.82 -16.15
C ASP A 41 -41.06 -4.49 -16.81
N PRO A 42 -39.91 -4.94 -16.24
CA PRO A 42 -38.61 -4.59 -16.78
C PRO A 42 -38.39 -5.13 -18.20
N VAL A 43 -39.02 -6.25 -18.55
CA VAL A 43 -38.93 -6.85 -19.89
C VAL A 43 -39.62 -5.97 -20.90
N GLY A 44 -40.86 -5.57 -20.61
CA GLY A 44 -41.63 -4.68 -21.51
C GLY A 44 -40.96 -3.34 -21.73
N LEU A 45 -40.34 -2.78 -20.69
CA LEU A 45 -39.57 -1.51 -20.80
C LEU A 45 -38.36 -1.67 -21.71
N ILE A 46 -37.59 -2.74 -21.55
CA ILE A 46 -36.44 -3.04 -22.41
C ILE A 46 -36.89 -3.31 -23.86
N GLU A 47 -37.96 -4.03 -24.09
CA GLU A 47 -38.48 -4.30 -25.44
C GLU A 47 -38.90 -3.00 -26.14
N ALA A 48 -39.57 -2.08 -25.43
CA ALA A 48 -39.90 -0.76 -25.95
C ALA A 48 -38.65 0.08 -26.26
N ALA A 49 -37.62 -0.02 -25.44
CA ALA A 49 -36.33 0.64 -25.68
C ALA A 49 -35.63 0.07 -26.92
N LEU A 50 -35.69 -1.25 -27.14
CA LEU A 50 -35.10 -1.89 -28.32
C LEU A 50 -35.72 -1.42 -29.65
N VAL A 51 -36.98 -1.04 -29.65
CA VAL A 51 -37.62 -0.44 -30.83
C VAL A 51 -37.03 0.92 -31.14
N ARG A 52 -36.82 1.77 -30.15
CA ARG A 52 -36.21 3.10 -30.29
C ARG A 52 -34.72 3.04 -30.62
N LEU A 53 -34.05 2.00 -30.17
CA LEU A 53 -32.62 1.78 -30.35
C LEU A 53 -32.20 1.70 -31.83
N VAL A 54 -33.13 1.35 -32.73
CA VAL A 54 -32.86 1.28 -34.19
C VAL A 54 -32.40 2.63 -34.72
N ASP A 55 -32.99 3.72 -34.22
CA ASP A 55 -32.72 5.08 -34.66
C ASP A 55 -31.85 5.89 -33.69
N ASP A 56 -31.82 5.51 -32.42
CA ASP A 56 -31.09 6.24 -31.36
C ASP A 56 -30.30 5.29 -30.42
N VAL A 57 -29.00 5.32 -30.55
CA VAL A 57 -28.08 4.51 -29.70
C VAL A 57 -28.08 4.96 -28.23
N GLY A 58 -28.46 6.23 -27.96
CA GLY A 58 -28.49 6.82 -26.62
C GLY A 58 -29.52 6.20 -25.69
N VAL A 59 -30.56 5.56 -26.23
CA VAL A 59 -31.62 4.91 -25.48
C VAL A 59 -31.10 3.88 -24.45
N LEU A 60 -29.99 3.19 -24.74
CA LEU A 60 -29.39 2.23 -23.80
C LEU A 60 -28.74 2.87 -22.57
N ALA A 61 -28.56 4.19 -22.58
CA ALA A 61 -28.00 4.94 -21.45
C ALA A 61 -29.10 5.69 -20.65
N GLU A 62 -30.36 5.56 -21.03
CA GLU A 62 -31.48 6.09 -20.24
C GLU A 62 -31.55 5.37 -18.88
N GLU A 63 -31.72 6.14 -17.80
CA GLU A 63 -31.68 5.64 -16.43
C GLU A 63 -32.68 4.52 -16.15
N ASP A 64 -33.91 4.63 -16.65
CA ASP A 64 -34.96 3.63 -16.53
C ASP A 64 -34.64 2.34 -17.31
N VAL A 65 -34.00 2.45 -18.48
CA VAL A 65 -33.57 1.31 -19.29
C VAL A 65 -32.40 0.58 -18.63
N VAL A 66 -31.41 1.31 -18.13
CA VAL A 66 -30.27 0.73 -17.39
C VAL A 66 -30.75 0.03 -16.14
N ARG A 67 -31.67 0.65 -15.38
CA ARG A 67 -32.29 0.05 -14.19
C ARG A 67 -33.09 -1.23 -14.52
N ALA A 68 -33.85 -1.23 -15.61
CA ALA A 68 -34.58 -2.41 -16.06
C ALA A 68 -33.65 -3.56 -16.44
N PHE A 69 -32.54 -3.29 -17.14
CA PHE A 69 -31.49 -4.27 -17.41
C PHE A 69 -30.81 -4.78 -16.14
N SER A 70 -30.60 -3.93 -15.14
CA SER A 70 -30.02 -4.30 -13.85
C SER A 70 -30.92 -5.26 -13.08
N ILE A 71 -32.21 -4.96 -12.99
CA ILE A 71 -33.21 -5.81 -12.35
C ILE A 71 -33.25 -7.16 -13.06
N LEU A 72 -33.32 -7.17 -14.39
CA LEU A 72 -33.37 -8.38 -15.17
C LEU A 72 -32.12 -9.24 -15.01
N LYS A 73 -30.95 -8.63 -14.97
CA LYS A 73 -29.68 -9.33 -14.73
C LYS A 73 -29.61 -10.00 -13.38
N ALA A 74 -30.21 -9.39 -12.35
CA ALA A 74 -30.28 -9.93 -11.00
C ALA A 74 -31.33 -11.06 -10.85
N THR A 75 -32.47 -11.01 -11.61
CA THR A 75 -33.59 -11.91 -11.44
C THR A 75 -33.68 -12.99 -12.52
N ASP A 76 -33.32 -12.71 -13.77
CA ASP A 76 -33.31 -13.63 -14.92
C ASP A 76 -32.11 -13.42 -15.83
N LEU A 77 -30.96 -13.96 -15.46
CA LEU A 77 -29.72 -13.87 -16.26
C LEU A 77 -29.89 -14.38 -17.71
N PRO A 78 -30.61 -15.52 -18.00
CA PRO A 78 -30.89 -15.92 -19.37
C PRO A 78 -31.68 -14.88 -20.15
N GLY A 79 -32.70 -14.27 -19.55
CA GLY A 79 -33.50 -13.17 -20.13
C GLY A 79 -32.62 -11.95 -20.45
N TYR A 80 -31.81 -11.54 -19.50
CA TYR A 80 -30.82 -10.48 -19.70
C TYR A 80 -29.90 -10.73 -20.92
N LEU A 81 -29.32 -11.93 -21.04
CA LEU A 81 -28.43 -12.26 -22.15
C LEU A 81 -29.16 -12.25 -23.51
N ARG A 82 -30.42 -12.68 -23.54
CA ARG A 82 -31.25 -12.62 -24.76
C ARG A 82 -31.52 -11.20 -25.20
N LEU A 83 -31.98 -10.32 -24.30
CA LEU A 83 -32.30 -8.93 -24.61
C LEU A 83 -31.03 -8.10 -24.90
N ARG A 84 -29.94 -8.37 -24.21
CA ARG A 84 -28.62 -7.81 -24.52
C ARG A 84 -28.16 -8.17 -25.94
N HIS A 85 -28.37 -9.42 -26.36
CA HIS A 85 -28.05 -9.85 -27.74
C HIS A 85 -29.00 -9.19 -28.74
N ALA A 86 -30.28 -9.05 -28.41
CA ALA A 86 -31.28 -8.36 -29.23
C ALA A 86 -30.89 -6.88 -29.44
N ALA A 87 -30.40 -6.20 -28.41
CA ALA A 87 -29.89 -4.84 -28.52
C ALA A 87 -28.75 -4.73 -29.57
N LYS A 88 -27.76 -5.61 -29.52
CA LYS A 88 -26.67 -5.63 -30.50
C LYS A 88 -27.15 -5.96 -31.92
N LYS A 89 -28.22 -6.74 -32.05
CA LYS A 89 -28.83 -7.06 -33.33
C LYS A 89 -29.67 -5.93 -33.87
N ALA A 90 -30.37 -5.19 -32.99
CA ALA A 90 -31.22 -4.05 -33.36
C ALA A 90 -30.37 -2.89 -33.93
N ASN A 91 -29.23 -2.61 -33.30
CA ASN A 91 -28.32 -1.57 -33.79
C ASN A 91 -26.85 -2.02 -33.59
N ARG A 92 -26.12 -2.16 -34.71
CA ARG A 92 -24.71 -2.62 -34.70
C ARG A 92 -23.76 -1.58 -34.10
N ASP A 93 -24.15 -0.32 -34.09
CA ASP A 93 -23.31 0.78 -33.55
C ASP A 93 -23.47 0.91 -32.03
N CYS A 94 -24.47 0.25 -31.42
CA CYS A 94 -24.63 0.27 -29.98
C CYS A 94 -23.49 -0.46 -29.27
N SER A 95 -22.97 0.15 -28.19
CA SER A 95 -21.94 -0.44 -27.34
C SER A 95 -22.54 -1.27 -26.21
N VAL A 96 -22.67 -2.57 -26.41
CA VAL A 96 -23.11 -3.50 -25.33
C VAL A 96 -22.09 -3.56 -24.18
N THR A 97 -20.82 -3.22 -24.44
CA THR A 97 -19.80 -3.11 -23.37
C THR A 97 -20.09 -1.90 -22.47
N MET A 98 -20.56 -0.81 -23.05
CA MET A 98 -21.00 0.37 -22.28
C MET A 98 -22.27 0.05 -21.48
N LEU A 99 -23.25 -0.63 -22.08
CA LEU A 99 -24.44 -1.12 -21.37
C LEU A 99 -24.06 -2.03 -20.21
N ASP A 100 -23.16 -3.02 -20.42
CA ASP A 100 -22.69 -3.92 -19.37
C ASP A 100 -22.01 -3.16 -18.21
N LYS A 101 -21.33 -2.04 -18.52
CA LYS A 101 -20.72 -1.15 -17.52
C LYS A 101 -21.79 -0.39 -16.75
N LEU A 102 -22.72 0.28 -17.42
CA LEU A 102 -23.82 1.02 -16.78
C LEU A 102 -24.67 0.11 -15.89
N VAL A 103 -25.04 -1.07 -16.39
CA VAL A 103 -25.80 -2.10 -15.64
C VAL A 103 -25.02 -2.62 -14.42
N ARG A 104 -23.69 -2.70 -14.49
CA ARG A 104 -22.86 -3.08 -13.35
C ARG A 104 -22.82 -1.97 -12.31
N ASP A 105 -22.67 -0.73 -12.76
CA ASP A 105 -22.60 0.44 -11.90
C ASP A 105 -23.94 0.72 -11.18
N GLU A 106 -25.08 0.27 -11.76
CA GLU A 106 -26.44 0.35 -11.18
C GLU A 106 -26.82 -0.82 -10.27
N LEU A 107 -26.09 -1.95 -10.35
CA LEU A 107 -26.37 -3.10 -9.47
C LEU A 107 -25.92 -2.79 -8.04
N PRO A 108 -26.71 -3.15 -7.00
CA PRO A 108 -26.37 -2.94 -5.58
C PRO A 108 -25.08 -3.66 -5.12
N GLY A 109 -24.36 -4.36 -5.99
CA GLY A 109 -23.01 -4.86 -5.73
C GLY A 109 -21.91 -3.83 -5.92
N SER A 110 -22.17 -2.66 -6.52
CA SER A 110 -21.23 -1.53 -6.52
C SER A 110 -21.10 -0.90 -5.12
N ASP A 111 -22.18 -0.93 -4.35
CA ASP A 111 -22.17 -0.45 -2.96
C ASP A 111 -21.45 -1.44 -2.02
N GLU A 112 -21.51 -2.74 -2.28
CA GLU A 112 -20.77 -3.75 -1.50
C GLU A 112 -19.26 -3.66 -1.74
N ASP A 113 -18.81 -3.44 -2.97
CA ASP A 113 -17.39 -3.23 -3.27
C ASP A 113 -16.88 -1.88 -2.75
N ALA A 114 -17.69 -0.82 -2.81
CA ALA A 114 -17.38 0.46 -2.18
C ALA A 114 -17.35 0.33 -0.66
N SER A 115 -18.31 -0.38 -0.07
CA SER A 115 -18.35 -0.69 1.37
C SER A 115 -17.14 -1.54 1.79
N ALA A 116 -16.75 -2.56 1.02
CA ALA A 116 -15.57 -3.38 1.30
C ALA A 116 -14.26 -2.59 1.22
N LEU A 117 -14.17 -1.63 0.29
CA LEU A 117 -13.03 -0.71 0.20
C LEU A 117 -12.93 0.17 1.45
N ASP A 118 -14.03 0.81 1.85
CA ASP A 118 -14.07 1.70 3.00
C ASP A 118 -13.80 0.95 4.31
N GLU A 119 -14.36 -0.25 4.46
CA GLU A 119 -14.08 -1.13 5.59
C GLU A 119 -12.62 -1.53 5.66
N LEU A 120 -12.00 -1.88 4.53
CA LEU A 120 -10.60 -2.27 4.45
C LEU A 120 -9.67 -1.11 4.82
N VAL A 121 -9.96 0.10 4.32
CA VAL A 121 -9.24 1.32 4.66
C VAL A 121 -9.42 1.68 6.14
N ALA A 122 -10.64 1.60 6.66
CA ALA A 122 -10.93 1.86 8.07
C ALA A 122 -10.21 0.86 8.98
N LEU A 123 -10.23 -0.43 8.64
CA LEU A 123 -9.54 -1.49 9.36
C LEU A 123 -8.02 -1.25 9.41
N ALA A 124 -7.42 -0.88 8.28
CA ALA A 124 -6.00 -0.55 8.23
C ALA A 124 -5.68 0.65 9.12
N ARG A 125 -6.43 1.77 8.99
CA ARG A 125 -6.23 2.98 9.79
C ARG A 125 -6.43 2.78 11.29
N ALA A 126 -7.25 1.82 11.68
CA ALA A 126 -7.44 1.46 13.09
C ALA A 126 -6.27 0.65 13.69
N GLN A 127 -5.48 -0.03 12.86
CA GLN A 127 -4.45 -0.96 13.30
C GLN A 127 -3.02 -0.55 12.93
N CYS A 128 -2.83 0.44 12.05
CA CYS A 128 -1.50 0.93 11.68
C CYS A 128 -1.47 2.46 11.62
N GLN A 129 -0.26 2.99 11.79
CA GLN A 129 0.07 4.38 11.53
C GLN A 129 0.63 4.48 10.10
N LEU A 130 0.16 5.47 9.35
CA LEU A 130 0.58 5.70 7.98
C LEU A 130 1.52 6.90 7.93
N HIS A 131 2.67 6.71 7.31
CA HIS A 131 3.74 7.69 7.17
C HIS A 131 4.30 7.66 5.76
N HIS A 132 5.28 8.49 5.46
CA HIS A 132 6.09 8.41 4.24
C HIS A 132 7.57 8.62 4.55
N ASP A 133 8.44 8.14 3.65
CA ASP A 133 9.87 8.45 3.70
C ASP A 133 10.20 9.74 2.92
N ALA A 134 11.48 10.15 2.94
CA ALA A 134 11.97 11.34 2.22
C ALA A 134 11.72 11.27 0.69
N ASP A 135 11.64 10.07 0.13
CA ASP A 135 11.32 9.84 -1.29
C ASP A 135 9.82 9.77 -1.56
N ARG A 136 8.97 10.10 -0.55
CA ARG A 136 7.52 10.03 -0.60
C ARG A 136 6.97 8.63 -0.89
N ASN A 137 7.65 7.58 -0.45
CA ASN A 137 7.08 6.25 -0.45
C ASN A 137 6.27 6.03 0.83
N ALA A 138 5.02 5.63 0.69
CA ALA A 138 4.14 5.36 1.83
C ALA A 138 4.63 4.17 2.67
N VAL A 139 4.62 4.36 3.98
CA VAL A 139 5.06 3.40 4.99
C VAL A 139 3.95 3.18 6.01
N ALA A 140 3.66 1.93 6.31
CA ALA A 140 2.75 1.53 7.37
C ALA A 140 3.55 0.99 8.57
N VAL A 141 3.30 1.55 9.74
CA VAL A 141 3.85 1.11 11.03
C VAL A 141 2.74 0.42 11.81
N ILE A 142 2.91 -0.85 12.08
CA ILE A 142 1.93 -1.70 12.75
C ILE A 142 2.40 -1.99 14.17
N PRO A 143 1.82 -1.34 15.20
CA PRO A 143 2.15 -1.64 16.58
C PRO A 143 1.56 -2.98 17.00
N MET A 144 2.37 -3.82 17.61
CA MET A 144 1.96 -5.08 18.22
C MET A 144 2.41 -5.14 19.68
N PRO A 145 1.86 -6.03 20.52
CA PRO A 145 2.16 -6.06 21.96
C PRO A 145 3.64 -6.21 22.33
N SER A 146 4.43 -6.86 21.48
CA SER A 146 5.84 -7.16 21.76
C SER A 146 6.81 -6.76 20.65
N ARG A 147 6.32 -6.16 19.58
CA ARG A 147 7.13 -5.76 18.42
C ARG A 147 6.44 -4.67 17.63
N ARG A 148 7.15 -4.11 16.68
CA ARG A 148 6.62 -3.16 15.70
C ARG A 148 7.00 -3.61 14.30
N GLU A 149 6.01 -3.83 13.43
CA GLU A 149 6.25 -4.18 12.04
C GLU A 149 6.19 -2.92 11.17
N VAL A 150 7.11 -2.81 10.22
CA VAL A 150 7.20 -1.64 9.33
C VAL A 150 7.25 -2.11 7.88
N TRP A 151 6.24 -1.74 7.11
CA TRP A 151 6.08 -2.20 5.74
C TRP A 151 5.93 -1.02 4.77
N ARG A 152 6.50 -1.15 3.59
CA ARG A 152 6.08 -0.31 2.45
C ARG A 152 4.63 -0.66 2.09
N VAL A 153 3.76 0.34 1.91
CA VAL A 153 2.33 0.09 1.63
C VAL A 153 2.12 -0.77 0.39
N TYR A 154 2.95 -0.63 -0.64
CA TYR A 154 2.89 -1.46 -1.84
C TYR A 154 3.73 -2.76 -1.74
N SER A 155 4.18 -3.16 -0.56
CA SER A 155 4.88 -4.44 -0.41
C SER A 155 3.91 -5.60 -0.27
N SER A 156 4.32 -6.78 -0.74
CA SER A 156 3.54 -8.02 -0.52
C SER A 156 3.31 -8.32 0.96
N GLY A 157 4.25 -7.95 1.85
CA GLY A 157 4.10 -8.16 3.29
C GLY A 157 2.96 -7.34 3.89
N PHE A 158 2.80 -6.06 3.49
CA PHE A 158 1.67 -5.25 3.95
C PHE A 158 0.34 -5.75 3.35
N GLU A 159 0.34 -6.11 2.08
CA GLU A 159 -0.84 -6.68 1.43
C GLU A 159 -1.31 -7.97 2.10
N GLU A 160 -0.39 -8.90 2.39
CA GLU A 160 -0.68 -10.15 3.10
C GLU A 160 -1.21 -9.88 4.51
N TRP A 161 -0.61 -8.93 5.23
CA TRP A 161 -1.08 -8.51 6.55
C TRP A 161 -2.51 -7.97 6.48
N LEU A 162 -2.80 -7.08 5.52
CA LEU A 162 -4.11 -6.46 5.37
C LEU A 162 -5.19 -7.49 4.97
N ARG A 163 -4.87 -8.43 4.08
CA ARG A 163 -5.75 -9.57 3.75
C ARG A 163 -6.05 -10.42 4.98
N ALA A 164 -5.03 -10.72 5.78
CA ALA A 164 -5.20 -11.49 7.00
C ALA A 164 -6.01 -10.74 8.07
N ALA A 165 -5.82 -9.42 8.19
CA ALA A 165 -6.60 -8.58 9.10
C ALA A 165 -8.09 -8.56 8.70
N TYR A 166 -8.36 -8.38 7.41
CA TYR A 166 -9.74 -8.40 6.90
C TYR A 166 -10.41 -9.77 7.08
N TRP A 167 -9.68 -10.85 6.76
CA TRP A 167 -10.17 -12.21 6.99
C TRP A 167 -10.54 -12.46 8.46
N ARG A 168 -9.71 -12.04 9.41
CA ARG A 168 -10.01 -12.18 10.85
C ARG A 168 -11.24 -11.38 11.29
N ALA A 169 -11.50 -10.23 10.65
CA ALA A 169 -12.61 -9.37 10.99
C ALA A 169 -13.93 -9.80 10.36
N LYS A 170 -13.90 -10.36 9.14
CA LYS A 170 -15.08 -10.59 8.31
C LYS A 170 -15.28 -12.04 7.86
N GLU A 171 -14.25 -12.89 7.97
CA GLU A 171 -14.21 -14.27 7.43
C GLU A 171 -14.47 -14.33 5.91
N MET A 172 -14.16 -13.22 5.20
CA MET A 172 -14.37 -13.06 3.77
C MET A 172 -13.09 -12.72 3.04
N GLY A 173 -13.00 -13.14 1.76
CA GLY A 173 -11.90 -12.76 0.89
C GLY A 173 -12.10 -11.36 0.31
N VAL A 174 -10.98 -10.69 -0.01
CA VAL A 174 -10.97 -9.37 -0.66
C VAL A 174 -10.67 -9.55 -2.15
N PRO A 175 -11.51 -9.00 -3.06
CA PRO A 175 -11.19 -8.97 -4.49
C PRO A 175 -9.89 -8.21 -4.75
N GLU A 176 -9.16 -8.63 -5.77
CA GLU A 176 -7.87 -8.02 -6.13
C GLU A 176 -7.99 -6.53 -6.49
N THR A 177 -9.07 -6.15 -7.15
CA THR A 177 -9.37 -4.75 -7.51
C THR A 177 -9.58 -3.89 -6.29
N THR A 178 -10.37 -4.35 -5.32
CA THR A 178 -10.65 -3.68 -4.04
C THR A 178 -9.36 -3.53 -3.22
N MET A 179 -8.53 -4.59 -3.17
CA MET A 179 -7.22 -4.53 -2.49
C MET A 179 -6.31 -3.46 -3.11
N LYS A 180 -6.18 -3.42 -4.43
CA LYS A 180 -5.37 -2.40 -5.13
C LYS A 180 -5.87 -0.98 -4.85
N SER A 181 -7.18 -0.77 -4.87
CA SER A 181 -7.78 0.53 -4.54
C SER A 181 -7.51 0.92 -3.09
N ALA A 182 -7.62 -0.03 -2.14
CA ALA A 182 -7.32 0.21 -0.74
C ALA A 182 -5.85 0.59 -0.52
N LEU A 183 -4.91 -0.16 -1.12
CA LEU A 183 -3.48 0.17 -1.04
C LEU A 183 -3.17 1.56 -1.61
N ALA A 184 -3.81 1.94 -2.73
CA ALA A 184 -3.64 3.27 -3.32
C ALA A 184 -4.19 4.38 -2.39
N THR A 185 -5.36 4.17 -1.78
CA THR A 185 -5.95 5.10 -0.82
C THR A 185 -5.09 5.25 0.44
N LEU A 186 -4.62 4.13 1.00
CA LEU A 186 -3.74 4.13 2.17
C LEU A 186 -2.39 4.79 1.88
N ALA A 187 -1.83 4.55 0.68
CA ALA A 187 -0.60 5.21 0.25
C ALA A 187 -0.79 6.72 0.12
N ALA A 188 -1.89 7.17 -0.49
CA ALA A 188 -2.22 8.59 -0.58
C ALA A 188 -2.37 9.23 0.79
N ALA A 189 -3.04 8.55 1.75
CA ALA A 189 -3.16 9.02 3.12
C ALA A 189 -1.79 9.12 3.82
N GLY A 190 -0.93 8.10 3.69
CA GLY A 190 0.43 8.15 4.27
C GLY A 190 1.30 9.27 3.71
N ILE A 191 1.17 9.55 2.40
CA ILE A 191 1.98 10.56 1.72
C ILE A 191 1.51 12.00 2.02
N ASN A 192 0.20 12.23 2.18
CA ASN A 192 -0.35 13.58 2.30
C ASN A 192 -0.69 13.98 3.74
N ASP A 193 -1.09 13.01 4.56
CA ASP A 193 -1.55 13.24 5.94
C ASP A 193 -0.57 12.71 6.98
N GLY A 194 0.36 11.80 6.60
CA GLY A 194 1.33 11.18 7.49
C GLY A 194 2.60 12.01 7.65
N ASP A 195 3.30 11.80 8.77
CA ASP A 195 4.60 12.40 9.00
C ASP A 195 5.70 11.77 8.13
N GLU A 196 6.73 12.55 7.80
CA GLU A 196 7.95 12.01 7.21
C GLU A 196 8.75 11.25 8.28
N ILE A 197 9.09 10.00 8.00
CA ILE A 197 9.91 9.16 8.88
C ILE A 197 11.11 8.59 8.13
N GLU A 198 12.23 8.48 8.83
CA GLU A 198 13.40 7.78 8.29
C GLU A 198 13.23 6.27 8.42
N VAL A 199 13.38 5.54 7.30
CA VAL A 199 13.29 4.09 7.27
C VAL A 199 14.58 3.47 6.76
N HIS A 200 14.99 2.39 7.39
CA HIS A 200 16.26 1.71 7.11
C HIS A 200 16.02 0.29 6.61
N VAL A 201 17.06 -0.28 6.01
CA VAL A 201 17.07 -1.68 5.57
C VAL A 201 18.30 -2.34 6.17
N ARG A 202 18.20 -3.28 7.03
CA ARG A 202 19.26 -4.06 7.68
C ARG A 202 20.10 -3.32 8.74
N ALA A 203 20.59 -2.12 8.48
CA ALA A 203 21.41 -1.39 9.45
C ALA A 203 20.97 0.07 9.56
N ALA A 204 21.05 0.61 10.77
CA ALA A 204 20.75 2.01 11.07
C ALA A 204 21.69 2.56 12.13
N ARG A 205 21.95 3.84 12.09
CA ARG A 205 22.61 4.56 13.18
C ARG A 205 21.60 4.95 14.24
N CYS A 206 22.00 4.95 15.48
CA CYS A 206 21.25 5.50 16.61
C CYS A 206 22.21 6.34 17.49
N ASP A 207 21.65 7.04 18.47
CA ASP A 207 22.37 8.04 19.27
C ASP A 207 23.65 7.50 19.93
N ASP A 208 23.63 6.25 20.37
CA ASP A 208 24.72 5.62 21.12
C ASP A 208 25.43 4.49 20.34
N GLY A 209 25.08 4.27 19.06
CA GLY A 209 25.72 3.21 18.28
C GLY A 209 25.00 2.84 16.99
N TYR A 210 24.80 1.57 16.77
CA TYR A 210 24.18 1.00 15.57
C TYR A 210 23.11 -0.02 15.93
N LEU A 211 22.11 -0.11 15.09
CA LEU A 211 21.08 -1.12 15.12
C LEU A 211 21.17 -1.98 13.86
N ILE A 212 21.09 -3.29 14.02
CA ILE A 212 21.13 -4.25 12.91
C ILE A 212 19.85 -5.08 12.99
N ASP A 213 18.99 -4.97 11.97
CA ASP A 213 17.77 -5.76 11.89
C ASP A 213 18.10 -7.23 11.65
N LEU A 214 17.65 -8.11 12.55
CA LEU A 214 17.79 -9.55 12.39
C LEU A 214 16.94 -10.11 11.24
N ALA A 215 15.93 -9.40 10.80
CA ALA A 215 14.91 -9.84 9.84
C ALA A 215 14.26 -11.18 10.23
N ASP A 216 14.16 -11.45 11.51
CA ASP A 216 13.49 -12.61 12.10
C ASP A 216 11.96 -12.38 12.20
N GLU A 217 11.21 -13.39 12.57
CA GLU A 217 9.75 -13.31 12.74
C GLU A 217 9.33 -12.41 13.90
N GLN A 218 10.22 -12.19 14.88
CA GLN A 218 9.98 -11.37 16.05
C GLN A 218 10.30 -9.89 15.83
N TRP A 219 10.85 -9.50 14.67
CA TRP A 219 11.26 -8.13 14.36
C TRP A 219 12.31 -7.59 15.32
N GLN A 220 13.21 -8.47 15.76
CA GLN A 220 14.30 -8.13 16.66
C GLN A 220 15.44 -7.42 15.94
N ALA A 221 16.15 -6.58 16.67
CA ALA A 221 17.39 -5.95 16.19
C ALA A 221 18.53 -6.18 17.20
N ILE A 222 19.76 -6.15 16.68
CA ILE A 222 20.96 -6.12 17.51
C ILE A 222 21.33 -4.66 17.73
N HIS A 223 21.35 -4.22 18.97
CA HIS A 223 21.85 -2.91 19.36
C HIS A 223 23.34 -3.02 19.74
N VAL A 224 24.18 -2.37 18.97
CA VAL A 224 25.64 -2.38 19.14
C VAL A 224 26.09 -1.03 19.64
N THR A 225 26.78 -0.99 20.80
CA THR A 225 27.31 0.22 21.43
C THR A 225 28.79 0.03 21.77
N PRO A 226 29.54 1.07 22.17
CA PRO A 226 30.91 0.92 22.65
C PRO A 226 31.06 -0.01 23.89
N GLN A 227 29.98 -0.24 24.63
CA GLN A 227 29.97 -1.10 25.81
C GLN A 227 29.68 -2.57 25.48
N GLY A 228 29.27 -2.87 24.26
CA GLY A 228 28.93 -4.21 23.80
C GLY A 228 27.65 -4.24 22.95
N TRP A 229 27.02 -5.39 22.88
CA TRP A 229 25.80 -5.56 22.09
C TRP A 229 24.71 -6.30 22.89
N ARG A 230 23.48 -6.06 22.49
CA ARG A 230 22.29 -6.77 23.01
C ARG A 230 21.23 -6.92 21.92
N VAL A 231 20.38 -7.93 22.04
CA VAL A 231 19.18 -8.05 21.21
C VAL A 231 18.05 -7.25 21.83
N VAL A 232 17.35 -6.48 21.01
CA VAL A 232 16.18 -5.67 21.40
C VAL A 232 14.95 -6.11 20.61
N ASN A 233 13.81 -6.23 21.29
CA ASN A 233 12.55 -6.61 20.68
C ASN A 233 11.85 -5.44 20.00
N GLU A 234 12.12 -4.22 20.46
CA GLU A 234 11.58 -3.00 19.89
C GLU A 234 12.72 -2.06 19.52
N SER A 235 12.93 -1.87 18.23
CA SER A 235 13.94 -0.96 17.71
C SER A 235 13.47 0.48 17.83
N PRO A 236 14.30 1.44 18.28
CA PRO A 236 13.97 2.87 18.25
C PRO A 236 13.89 3.45 16.83
N VAL A 237 14.43 2.75 15.83
CA VAL A 237 14.37 3.15 14.41
C VAL A 237 13.42 2.24 13.63
N TYR A 238 13.00 2.68 12.47
CA TYR A 238 12.09 1.94 11.60
C TYR A 238 12.87 1.12 10.55
N PHE A 239 12.74 -0.21 10.62
CA PHE A 239 13.30 -1.11 9.62
C PHE A 239 12.22 -1.62 8.69
N THR A 240 12.36 -1.42 7.37
CA THR A 240 11.53 -2.07 6.36
C THR A 240 12.19 -3.35 5.86
N ARG A 241 11.37 -4.35 5.50
CA ARG A 241 11.86 -5.64 5.01
C ARG A 241 11.38 -5.90 3.60
N THR A 242 12.25 -6.49 2.79
CA THR A 242 11.91 -6.97 1.46
C THR A 242 11.57 -8.47 1.46
N PRO A 243 10.74 -8.96 0.54
CA PRO A 243 10.37 -10.37 0.48
C PRO A 243 11.55 -11.33 0.24
N SER A 244 12.67 -10.78 -0.20
CA SER A 244 13.89 -11.56 -0.46
C SER A 244 14.85 -11.62 0.74
N MET A 245 14.67 -10.77 1.74
CA MET A 245 15.50 -10.79 2.96
C MET A 245 15.33 -12.12 3.71
N ARG A 246 16.43 -12.55 4.33
CA ARG A 246 16.47 -13.72 5.19
C ARG A 246 17.01 -13.30 6.56
N PRO A 247 16.62 -14.03 7.62
CA PRO A 247 17.11 -13.75 8.96
C PRO A 247 18.64 -13.86 9.04
N LEU A 248 19.25 -12.91 9.75
CA LEU A 248 20.60 -13.08 10.23
C LEU A 248 20.63 -14.17 11.32
N PRO A 249 21.72 -14.93 11.45
CA PRO A 249 21.87 -15.82 12.58
C PRO A 249 21.90 -15.01 13.89
N MET A 250 21.27 -15.55 14.93
CA MET A 250 21.33 -14.95 16.27
C MET A 250 22.78 -14.85 16.72
N PRO A 251 23.28 -13.68 17.14
CA PRO A 251 24.64 -13.53 17.60
C PRO A 251 24.88 -14.28 18.90
N VAL A 252 26.09 -14.78 19.07
CA VAL A 252 26.53 -15.47 20.29
C VAL A 252 27.71 -14.73 20.92
N THR A 253 27.80 -14.79 22.25
CA THR A 253 29.00 -14.35 22.96
C THR A 253 30.14 -15.36 22.71
N HIS A 254 31.36 -14.90 22.63
CA HIS A 254 32.54 -15.75 22.43
C HIS A 254 32.62 -16.44 21.06
N GLY A 255 32.16 -15.79 20.00
CA GLY A 255 32.35 -16.28 18.64
C GLY A 255 33.83 -16.30 18.24
N ASP A 256 34.23 -17.29 17.45
CA ASP A 256 35.59 -17.41 16.91
C ASP A 256 35.62 -16.93 15.44
N VAL A 257 36.23 -15.77 15.20
CA VAL A 257 36.44 -15.26 13.85
C VAL A 257 37.35 -16.20 13.03
N GLY A 258 38.16 -17.01 13.67
CA GLY A 258 39.00 -18.02 13.02
C GLY A 258 38.19 -19.01 12.18
N LEU A 259 36.95 -19.32 12.58
CA LEU A 259 36.06 -20.21 11.84
C LEU A 259 35.74 -19.68 10.45
N LEU A 260 35.65 -18.36 10.27
CA LEU A 260 35.40 -17.74 8.95
C LEU A 260 36.47 -18.18 7.93
N TRP A 261 37.71 -18.28 8.36
CA TRP A 261 38.84 -18.66 7.50
C TRP A 261 38.89 -20.15 7.16
N GLN A 262 38.17 -20.98 7.89
CA GLN A 262 38.00 -22.39 7.57
C GLN A 262 36.96 -22.63 6.48
N HIS A 263 35.99 -21.68 6.34
CA HIS A 263 34.91 -21.77 5.38
C HIS A 263 35.09 -20.87 4.14
N THR A 264 36.19 -20.11 4.07
CA THR A 264 36.51 -19.21 2.98
C THR A 264 37.92 -19.41 2.47
N ASN A 265 38.12 -19.25 1.15
CA ASN A 265 39.46 -19.33 0.56
C ASN A 265 40.11 -17.92 0.49
N ILE A 266 40.23 -17.24 1.65
CA ILE A 266 40.83 -15.91 1.78
C ILE A 266 42.24 -16.05 2.32
N PRO A 267 43.27 -15.60 1.56
CA PRO A 267 44.64 -15.68 1.98
C PRO A 267 44.91 -14.81 3.23
N PRO A 268 45.82 -15.22 4.11
CA PRO A 268 46.08 -14.55 5.41
C PRO A 268 46.30 -13.04 5.30
N HIS A 269 47.02 -12.57 4.28
CA HIS A 269 47.33 -11.16 4.08
C HIS A 269 46.10 -10.31 3.70
N SER A 270 45.02 -10.93 3.21
CA SER A 270 43.75 -10.23 2.82
C SER A 270 42.68 -10.26 3.91
N ARG A 271 42.86 -11.04 4.99
CA ARG A 271 41.83 -11.27 6.03
C ARG A 271 41.41 -10.00 6.74
N VAL A 272 42.37 -9.14 7.07
CA VAL A 272 42.06 -7.83 7.73
C VAL A 272 41.18 -6.96 6.86
N MET A 273 41.48 -6.89 5.53
CA MET A 273 40.64 -6.13 4.59
C MET A 273 39.22 -6.68 4.50
N VAL A 274 39.05 -8.02 4.48
CA VAL A 274 37.74 -8.65 4.45
C VAL A 274 36.95 -8.39 5.73
N LEU A 275 37.60 -8.44 6.89
CA LEU A 275 36.96 -8.06 8.17
C LEU A 275 36.54 -6.59 8.18
N ALA A 276 37.40 -5.68 7.72
CA ALA A 276 37.07 -4.26 7.62
C ALA A 276 35.87 -4.04 6.69
N TRP A 277 35.83 -4.74 5.55
CA TRP A 277 34.70 -4.72 4.63
C TRP A 277 33.40 -5.25 5.27
N LEU A 278 33.45 -6.36 5.99
CA LEU A 278 32.29 -6.91 6.70
C LEU A 278 31.74 -5.93 7.74
N LEU A 279 32.62 -5.25 8.50
CA LEU A 279 32.20 -4.26 9.48
C LEU A 279 31.61 -3.03 8.81
N ASP A 280 32.18 -2.60 7.67
CA ASP A 280 31.68 -1.45 6.93
C ASP A 280 30.32 -1.69 6.29
N CYS A 281 29.96 -2.94 5.98
CA CYS A 281 28.61 -3.32 5.52
C CYS A 281 27.49 -2.97 6.52
N PHE A 282 27.79 -2.78 7.80
CA PHE A 282 26.86 -2.39 8.84
C PHE A 282 26.87 -0.89 9.16
N ARG A 283 27.61 -0.08 8.38
CA ARG A 283 27.67 1.37 8.54
C ARG A 283 26.83 2.08 7.48
N PRO A 284 25.60 2.50 7.80
CA PRO A 284 24.68 3.06 6.81
C PRO A 284 25.14 4.41 6.21
N ASP A 285 26.01 5.14 6.92
CA ASP A 285 26.36 6.52 6.58
C ASP A 285 27.60 6.63 5.66
N THR A 286 28.13 5.52 5.16
CA THR A 286 29.34 5.51 4.33
C THR A 286 29.06 4.85 2.97
N PRO A 287 29.73 5.28 1.89
CA PRO A 287 29.69 4.56 0.62
C PRO A 287 30.19 3.13 0.82
N PHE A 288 29.44 2.15 0.36
CA PHE A 288 29.81 0.76 0.50
C PHE A 288 30.96 0.40 -0.45
N PRO A 289 32.11 -0.05 0.06
CA PRO A 289 33.21 -0.47 -0.78
C PRO A 289 32.86 -1.77 -1.50
N VAL A 290 33.30 -1.90 -2.74
CA VAL A 290 33.13 -3.12 -3.53
C VAL A 290 34.18 -4.14 -3.12
N LEU A 291 33.76 -5.33 -2.70
CA LEU A 291 34.65 -6.48 -2.50
C LEU A 291 34.77 -7.27 -3.79
N GLU A 292 35.97 -7.30 -4.36
CA GLU A 292 36.29 -8.11 -5.54
C GLU A 292 37.06 -9.36 -5.13
N LEU A 293 36.54 -10.54 -5.51
CA LEU A 293 37.20 -11.83 -5.33
C LEU A 293 37.79 -12.32 -6.65
N VAL A 294 39.11 -12.25 -6.79
CA VAL A 294 39.83 -12.64 -7.98
C VAL A 294 40.51 -14.01 -7.77
N GLY A 295 40.52 -14.85 -8.79
CA GLY A 295 41.16 -16.16 -8.76
C GLY A 295 40.73 -17.04 -9.93
N GLU A 296 41.42 -18.18 -10.10
CA GLU A 296 41.14 -19.14 -11.16
C GLU A 296 39.77 -19.85 -10.99
N GLN A 297 39.34 -20.55 -12.04
CA GLN A 297 38.16 -21.40 -11.94
C GLN A 297 38.41 -22.51 -10.89
N GLY A 298 37.39 -22.78 -10.06
CA GLY A 298 37.51 -23.77 -8.99
C GLY A 298 38.10 -23.24 -7.67
N SER A 299 38.52 -21.95 -7.58
CA SER A 299 39.09 -21.35 -6.38
C SER A 299 38.07 -20.97 -5.28
N ALA A 300 36.89 -21.56 -5.28
CA ALA A 300 35.84 -21.37 -4.28
C ALA A 300 35.32 -19.89 -4.10
N LYS A 301 35.49 -19.03 -5.11
CA LYS A 301 35.02 -17.60 -5.06
C LYS A 301 33.53 -17.47 -4.72
N SER A 302 32.69 -18.23 -5.41
CA SER A 302 31.23 -18.19 -5.21
C SER A 302 30.83 -18.67 -3.82
N THR A 303 31.51 -19.70 -3.31
CA THR A 303 31.29 -20.18 -1.93
C THR A 303 31.72 -19.12 -0.93
N THR A 304 32.90 -18.54 -1.07
CA THR A 304 33.38 -17.43 -0.24
C THR A 304 32.40 -16.26 -0.25
N GLN A 305 31.94 -15.83 -1.44
CA GLN A 305 30.96 -14.74 -1.57
C GLN A 305 29.65 -15.08 -0.84
N SER A 306 29.15 -16.31 -0.96
CA SER A 306 27.92 -16.73 -0.28
C SER A 306 28.10 -16.74 1.24
N VAL A 307 29.24 -17.22 1.76
CA VAL A 307 29.56 -17.21 3.19
C VAL A 307 29.60 -15.77 3.72
N LEU A 308 30.35 -14.87 3.06
CA LEU A 308 30.45 -13.48 3.49
C LEU A 308 29.08 -12.78 3.46
N ARG A 309 28.30 -13.00 2.38
CA ARG A 309 26.97 -12.42 2.27
C ARG A 309 26.01 -12.93 3.35
N SER A 310 26.11 -14.20 3.74
CA SER A 310 25.25 -14.77 4.79
C SER A 310 25.46 -14.11 6.15
N LEU A 311 26.60 -13.46 6.37
CA LEU A 311 26.91 -12.77 7.61
C LEU A 311 26.37 -11.33 7.67
N VAL A 312 26.17 -10.68 6.51
CA VAL A 312 25.80 -9.26 6.44
C VAL A 312 24.41 -9.03 5.87
N ASP A 313 24.02 -9.77 4.82
CA ASP A 313 22.71 -9.65 4.16
C ASP A 313 22.29 -10.99 3.54
N PRO A 314 21.91 -11.99 4.34
CA PRO A 314 21.35 -13.22 3.81
C PRO A 314 20.08 -12.94 3.02
N ASN A 315 19.98 -13.56 1.85
CA ASN A 315 18.93 -13.26 0.89
C ASN A 315 18.46 -14.54 0.20
N LYS A 316 17.21 -14.56 -0.31
CA LYS A 316 16.66 -15.70 -1.07
C LYS A 316 17.53 -16.07 -2.27
N VAL A 317 18.13 -15.06 -2.92
CA VAL A 317 19.07 -15.23 -4.02
C VAL A 317 20.44 -14.78 -3.57
N MET A 318 21.27 -15.72 -3.13
CA MET A 318 22.60 -15.44 -2.55
C MET A 318 23.60 -14.91 -3.58
N LEU A 319 23.55 -15.41 -4.80
CA LEU A 319 24.44 -15.00 -5.89
C LEU A 319 23.58 -14.52 -7.06
N ARG A 320 23.94 -13.38 -7.63
CA ARG A 320 23.30 -12.85 -8.85
C ARG A 320 24.29 -13.01 -10.01
N GLY A 321 23.82 -13.62 -11.11
CA GLY A 321 24.57 -13.63 -12.36
C GLY A 321 24.66 -12.24 -12.99
N ARG A 322 25.57 -12.05 -13.96
CA ARG A 322 25.56 -10.84 -14.78
C ARG A 322 24.20 -10.68 -15.49
N PRO A 323 23.66 -9.45 -15.59
CA PRO A 323 22.54 -9.21 -16.47
C PRO A 323 22.89 -9.73 -17.89
N LYS A 324 21.99 -10.46 -18.51
CA LYS A 324 22.14 -10.75 -19.94
C LYS A 324 21.84 -9.44 -20.65
N THR A 325 22.86 -8.90 -21.34
CA THR A 325 22.72 -7.79 -22.29
C THR A 325 21.89 -8.23 -23.48
#